data_0ac95bb93265df30715e7e78f2496d1e
#
_entry.id   0ac95bb93265df30715e7e78f2496d1e
#
_cell.length_a   1.000
_cell.length_b   1.000
_cell.length_c   1.000
_cell.angle_alpha   90.00
_cell.angle_beta   90.00
_cell.angle_gamma   90.00
#
_symmetry.space_group_name_H-M   'P 1'
#
loop_
_entity.id
_entity.type
_entity.pdbx_description
1 polymer ?
#
loop_
_entity_poly.entity_id
_entity_poly.type
_entity_poly.pdbx_seq_one_letter_code
_entity_poly.pdbx_strand_id
1 'polypeptide(L)'
;MNRMQLMSVAFLFMGVGTLSAQTEPTKEASPWTREGYAGLKLTQVSLTNWAAGGDNSVAFDLQGAYQANYKKGKHLWNNRLELAYGLNKTGEDGVRKANDKIYLNSNYGYSIAKSWYASAFATFQTQFSPGYDYKVNKDISVSEFMSPAYLTTGLGFTYAP
;
A
#
# COMPACT_ATOMS: atom_id res chain seq x y z
N MET A 1 -27.90 -13.50 -40.22
CA MET A 1 -26.95 -12.37 -40.35
C MET A 1 -26.81 -11.75 -38.97
N ASN A 2 -25.84 -12.22 -38.21
CA ASN A 2 -25.59 -11.73 -36.84
C ASN A 2 -24.59 -10.60 -36.88
N ARG A 3 -25.01 -9.43 -36.46
CA ARG A 3 -24.12 -8.27 -36.28
C ARG A 3 -23.35 -8.46 -34.99
N MET A 4 -22.10 -8.77 -35.14
CA MET A 4 -21.11 -8.77 -34.07
C MET A 4 -20.82 -7.32 -33.70
N GLN A 5 -21.31 -6.86 -32.56
CA GLN A 5 -20.94 -5.56 -32.00
C GLN A 5 -19.60 -5.73 -31.27
N LEU A 6 -18.55 -5.18 -31.87
CA LEU A 6 -17.27 -5.00 -31.16
C LEU A 6 -17.45 -3.88 -30.12
N MET A 7 -17.45 -4.24 -28.85
CA MET A 7 -17.29 -3.27 -27.78
C MET A 7 -15.79 -2.93 -27.66
N SER A 8 -15.45 -1.74 -28.10
CA SER A 8 -14.12 -1.16 -27.90
C SER A 8 -13.92 -0.84 -26.42
N VAL A 9 -12.98 -1.53 -25.80
CA VAL A 9 -12.51 -1.21 -24.44
C VAL A 9 -11.58 -0.02 -24.58
N ALA A 10 -12.04 1.17 -24.20
CA ALA A 10 -11.20 2.36 -24.11
C ALA A 10 -10.37 2.28 -22.81
N PHE A 11 -9.07 2.05 -22.96
CA PHE A 11 -8.10 2.20 -21.88
C PHE A 11 -7.87 3.70 -21.66
N LEU A 12 -8.39 4.24 -20.58
CA LEU A 12 -8.06 5.58 -20.13
C LEU A 12 -6.71 5.54 -19.38
N PHE A 13 -5.63 5.86 -20.07
CA PHE A 13 -4.33 6.11 -19.46
C PHE A 13 -4.38 7.50 -18.80
N MET A 14 -4.56 7.56 -17.50
CA MET A 14 -4.26 8.77 -16.74
C MET A 14 -2.74 8.90 -16.62
N GLY A 15 -2.16 9.81 -17.40
CA GLY A 15 -0.76 10.17 -17.30
C GLY A 15 -0.45 10.77 -15.93
N VAL A 16 0.43 10.12 -15.19
CA VAL A 16 1.02 10.68 -13.96
C VAL A 16 1.98 11.79 -14.40
N GLY A 17 1.55 13.03 -14.26
CA GLY A 17 2.40 14.20 -14.48
C GLY A 17 3.49 14.24 -13.41
N THR A 18 4.74 14.08 -13.82
CA THR A 18 5.90 14.35 -12.96
C THR A 18 6.03 15.86 -12.80
N LEU A 19 5.65 16.38 -11.64
CA LEU A 19 6.01 17.75 -11.25
C LEU A 19 7.52 17.79 -10.96
N SER A 20 8.29 18.25 -11.95
CA SER A 20 9.69 18.60 -11.76
C SER A 20 9.75 19.91 -10.99
N ALA A 21 10.07 19.87 -9.72
CA ALA A 21 10.37 21.07 -8.94
C ALA A 21 11.70 21.65 -9.42
N GLN A 22 11.67 22.87 -9.92
CA GLN A 22 12.87 23.63 -10.29
C GLN A 22 13.69 23.95 -9.04
N THR A 23 14.99 23.69 -9.11
CA THR A 23 15.96 23.89 -8.04
C THR A 23 16.33 25.35 -7.94
N GLU A 24 15.96 26.03 -6.85
CA GLU A 24 16.54 27.31 -6.44
C GLU A 24 17.85 27.09 -5.67
N PRO A 25 18.79 28.06 -5.69
CA PRO A 25 20.15 27.84 -5.23
C PRO A 25 20.30 27.87 -3.71
N THR A 26 21.05 26.92 -3.20
CA THR A 26 21.85 26.89 -1.95
C THR A 26 21.10 27.15 -0.63
N LYS A 27 20.08 26.35 -0.35
CA LYS A 27 19.71 25.99 1.02
C LYS A 27 20.58 24.79 1.40
N GLU A 28 21.22 24.79 2.59
CA GLU A 28 21.88 23.57 3.10
C GLU A 28 20.95 22.37 2.84
N ALA A 29 21.48 21.35 2.16
CA ALA A 29 20.69 20.19 1.77
C ALA A 29 20.01 19.60 3.02
N SER A 30 18.69 19.53 3.01
CA SER A 30 17.93 18.95 4.12
C SER A 30 18.48 17.56 4.44
N PRO A 31 18.73 17.22 5.71
CA PRO A 31 19.16 15.87 6.07
C PRO A 31 18.06 14.80 5.81
N TRP A 32 16.89 15.23 5.42
CA TRP A 32 15.74 14.39 5.10
C TRP A 32 15.59 14.19 3.58
N THR A 33 15.49 12.93 3.17
CA THR A 33 14.99 12.54 1.85
C THR A 33 13.57 12.00 2.02
N ARG A 34 12.66 12.48 1.17
CA ARG A 34 11.24 12.07 1.23
C ARG A 34 10.78 11.66 -0.15
N GLU A 35 10.05 10.57 -0.21
CA GLU A 35 9.44 10.08 -1.45
C GLU A 35 8.13 9.37 -1.14
N GLY A 36 7.25 9.29 -2.11
CA GLY A 36 5.99 8.61 -1.93
C GLY A 36 5.24 8.44 -3.23
N TYR A 37 4.29 7.54 -3.22
CA TYR A 37 3.34 7.35 -4.31
C TYR A 37 1.95 7.06 -3.76
N ALA A 38 0.94 7.33 -4.57
CA ALA A 38 -0.41 6.86 -4.41
C ALA A 38 -0.90 6.29 -5.74
N GLY A 39 -1.64 5.19 -5.70
CA GLY A 39 -2.12 4.49 -6.88
C GLY A 39 -3.53 3.98 -6.69
N LEU A 40 -4.29 4.03 -7.77
CA LEU A 40 -5.63 3.48 -7.88
C LEU A 40 -5.61 2.38 -8.94
N LYS A 41 -6.08 1.18 -8.56
CA LYS A 41 -6.26 0.06 -9.47
C LYS A 41 -7.74 -0.29 -9.57
N LEU A 42 -8.23 -0.34 -10.79
CA LEU A 42 -9.57 -0.86 -11.12
C LEU A 42 -9.37 -2.16 -11.90
N THR A 43 -10.12 -3.18 -11.53
CA THR A 43 -10.11 -4.47 -12.21
C THR A 43 -11.56 -4.85 -12.50
N GLN A 44 -11.85 -5.22 -13.75
CA GLN A 44 -13.15 -5.74 -14.15
C GLN A 44 -12.95 -7.06 -14.90
N VAL A 45 -13.71 -8.06 -14.50
CA VAL A 45 -13.83 -9.34 -15.21
C VAL A 45 -15.26 -9.48 -15.68
N SER A 46 -15.45 -9.69 -16.98
CA SER A 46 -16.76 -9.91 -17.59
C SER A 46 -16.75 -11.21 -18.38
N LEU A 47 -17.57 -12.15 -17.96
CA LEU A 47 -17.68 -13.49 -18.54
C LEU A 47 -19.08 -13.63 -19.17
N THR A 48 -19.11 -13.69 -20.50
CA THR A 48 -20.36 -13.91 -21.24
C THR A 48 -20.22 -15.21 -22.01
N ASN A 49 -21.12 -16.17 -21.78
CA ASN A 49 -21.11 -17.49 -22.40
C ASN A 49 -19.78 -18.25 -22.26
N TRP A 50 -19.11 -18.10 -21.10
CA TRP A 50 -17.86 -18.76 -20.80
C TRP A 50 -18.10 -20.20 -20.33
N ALA A 51 -17.66 -21.18 -21.14
CA ALA A 51 -17.95 -22.61 -20.91
C ALA A 51 -17.33 -23.18 -19.61
N ALA A 52 -16.25 -22.58 -19.11
CA ALA A 52 -15.59 -23.03 -17.88
C ALA A 52 -16.28 -22.52 -16.60
N GLY A 53 -17.33 -21.69 -16.71
CA GLY A 53 -17.98 -21.06 -15.55
C GLY A 53 -17.22 -19.87 -15.00
N GLY A 54 -17.74 -19.29 -13.93
CA GLY A 54 -17.18 -18.12 -13.23
C GLY A 54 -18.16 -16.96 -13.18
N ASP A 55 -17.87 -16.00 -12.29
CA ASP A 55 -18.69 -14.83 -12.07
C ASP A 55 -18.04 -13.55 -12.59
N ASN A 56 -18.88 -12.61 -13.02
CA ASN A 56 -18.44 -11.26 -13.30
C ASN A 56 -17.95 -10.61 -12.02
N SER A 57 -16.88 -9.84 -12.11
CA SER A 57 -16.37 -9.16 -10.92
C SER A 57 -15.85 -7.76 -11.23
N VAL A 58 -15.95 -6.89 -10.24
CA VAL A 58 -15.36 -5.56 -10.24
C VAL A 58 -14.61 -5.38 -8.93
N ALA A 59 -13.37 -4.93 -9.02
CA ALA A 59 -12.54 -4.63 -7.86
C ALA A 59 -11.93 -3.24 -7.98
N PHE A 60 -11.83 -2.59 -6.83
CA PHE A 60 -11.20 -1.30 -6.62
C PHE A 60 -10.13 -1.46 -5.55
N ASP A 61 -8.92 -0.96 -5.77
CA ASP A 61 -7.83 -0.97 -4.81
C ASP A 61 -7.09 0.37 -4.83
N LEU A 62 -7.10 1.05 -3.70
CA LEU A 62 -6.33 2.26 -3.43
C LEU A 62 -5.12 1.90 -2.59
N GLN A 63 -3.93 2.29 -3.01
CA GLN A 63 -2.71 2.02 -2.27
C GLN A 63 -1.76 3.21 -2.34
N GLY A 64 -0.94 3.36 -1.30
CA GLY A 64 0.09 4.37 -1.25
C GLY A 64 1.19 4.00 -0.29
N ALA A 65 2.37 4.56 -0.55
CA ALA A 65 3.49 4.49 0.37
C ALA A 65 4.19 5.84 0.46
N TYR A 66 4.71 6.12 1.65
CA TYR A 66 5.52 7.29 1.92
C TYR A 66 6.75 6.90 2.70
N GLN A 67 7.90 7.40 2.28
CA GLN A 67 9.19 7.19 2.94
C GLN A 67 9.76 8.53 3.37
N ALA A 68 10.33 8.57 4.57
CA ALA A 68 11.06 9.71 5.10
C ALA A 68 12.35 9.20 5.75
N ASN A 69 13.47 9.46 5.09
CA ASN A 69 14.77 8.99 5.49
C ASN A 69 15.64 10.16 5.93
N TYR A 70 16.17 10.09 7.13
CA TYR A 70 17.07 11.08 7.71
C TYR A 70 18.48 10.54 7.76
N LYS A 71 19.45 11.33 7.31
CA LYS A 71 20.87 11.01 7.43
C LYS A 71 21.66 12.27 7.76
N LYS A 72 22.23 12.34 8.97
CA LYS A 72 23.13 13.44 9.36
C LYS A 72 24.12 12.94 10.42
N GLY A 73 25.41 13.15 10.17
CA GLY A 73 26.48 12.72 11.07
C GLY A 73 26.42 11.21 11.33
N LYS A 74 26.26 10.83 12.59
CA LYS A 74 26.18 9.42 13.02
C LYS A 74 24.78 8.84 13.02
N HIS A 75 23.76 9.62 12.64
CA HIS A 75 22.35 9.24 12.72
C HIS A 75 21.81 8.84 11.35
N LEU A 76 21.15 7.68 11.30
CA LEU A 76 20.38 7.16 10.19
C LEU A 76 18.98 6.80 10.70
N TRP A 77 17.93 7.36 10.10
CA TRP A 77 16.57 7.05 10.52
C TRP A 77 15.67 6.89 9.31
N ASN A 78 15.22 5.68 9.07
CA ASN A 78 14.41 5.31 7.94
C ASN A 78 12.99 5.02 8.41
N ASN A 79 12.02 5.70 7.81
CA ASN A 79 10.61 5.52 8.10
C ASN A 79 9.85 5.19 6.82
N ARG A 80 8.90 4.25 6.90
CA ARG A 80 8.04 3.86 5.80
C ARG A 80 6.62 3.67 6.31
N LEU A 81 5.68 4.37 5.69
CA LEU A 81 4.25 4.20 5.85
C LEU A 81 3.68 3.57 4.57
N GLU A 82 2.89 2.51 4.71
CA GLU A 82 2.12 1.92 3.62
C GLU A 82 0.65 1.87 4.01
N LEU A 83 -0.18 2.30 3.09
CA LEU A 83 -1.63 2.29 3.22
C LEU A 83 -2.23 1.57 2.02
N ALA A 84 -3.20 0.69 2.28
CA ALA A 84 -3.97 0.07 1.22
C ALA A 84 -5.42 -0.14 1.65
N TYR A 85 -6.35 0.06 0.72
CA TYR A 85 -7.76 -0.21 0.92
C TYR A 85 -8.40 -0.66 -0.37
N GLY A 86 -9.01 -1.83 -0.37
CA GLY A 86 -9.60 -2.42 -1.55
C GLY A 86 -10.96 -3.05 -1.27
N LEU A 87 -11.82 -2.94 -2.27
CA LEU A 87 -13.15 -3.53 -2.28
C LEU A 87 -13.31 -4.37 -3.54
N ASN A 88 -14.07 -5.46 -3.44
CA ASN A 88 -14.49 -6.23 -4.59
C ASN A 88 -15.98 -6.57 -4.52
N LYS A 89 -16.56 -6.80 -5.69
CA LYS A 89 -17.88 -7.39 -5.88
C LYS A 89 -17.75 -8.51 -6.90
N THR A 90 -18.24 -9.71 -6.59
CA THR A 90 -18.21 -10.88 -7.48
C THR A 90 -19.61 -11.44 -7.58
N GLY A 91 -20.09 -11.60 -8.82
CA GLY A 91 -21.43 -12.10 -9.11
C GLY A 91 -22.53 -11.28 -8.45
N GLU A 92 -23.47 -11.97 -7.81
CA GLU A 92 -24.57 -11.37 -7.04
C GLU A 92 -24.21 -11.06 -5.59
N ASP A 93 -22.99 -11.42 -5.17
CA ASP A 93 -22.49 -11.11 -3.85
C ASP A 93 -22.45 -9.59 -3.62
N GLY A 94 -22.61 -9.18 -2.36
CA GLY A 94 -22.44 -7.78 -1.97
C GLY A 94 -20.97 -7.34 -2.10
N VAL A 95 -20.74 -6.04 -1.98
CA VAL A 95 -19.39 -5.49 -1.92
C VAL A 95 -18.67 -6.01 -0.68
N ARG A 96 -17.46 -6.55 -0.85
CA ARG A 96 -16.63 -7.10 0.20
C ARG A 96 -15.28 -6.39 0.25
N LYS A 97 -14.73 -6.31 1.44
CA LYS A 97 -13.36 -5.82 1.64
C LYS A 97 -12.37 -6.85 1.10
N ALA A 98 -11.47 -6.43 0.21
CA ALA A 98 -10.47 -7.27 -0.44
C ALA A 98 -9.05 -6.97 0.06
N ASN A 99 -8.79 -5.72 0.46
CA ASN A 99 -7.51 -5.27 0.98
C ASN A 99 -7.75 -4.22 2.06
N ASP A 100 -6.98 -4.26 3.13
CA ASP A 100 -7.09 -3.28 4.22
C ASP A 100 -5.81 -3.31 5.05
N LYS A 101 -4.96 -2.30 4.90
CA LYS A 101 -3.65 -2.27 5.54
C LYS A 101 -3.24 -0.87 5.95
N ILE A 102 -2.81 -0.76 7.20
CA ILE A 102 -1.98 0.32 7.72
C ILE A 102 -0.70 -0.34 8.20
N TYR A 103 0.43 0.01 7.61
CA TYR A 103 1.73 -0.51 7.98
C TYR A 103 2.72 0.63 8.17
N LEU A 104 3.32 0.70 9.34
CA LEU A 104 4.37 1.66 9.68
C LEU A 104 5.64 0.88 10.05
N ASN A 105 6.75 1.24 9.42
CA ASN A 105 8.07 0.76 9.79
C ASN A 105 8.96 1.95 10.11
N SER A 106 9.70 1.86 11.20
CA SER A 106 10.67 2.85 11.63
C SER A 106 11.95 2.14 12.07
N ASN A 107 13.07 2.50 11.49
CA ASN A 107 14.39 1.94 11.82
C ASN A 107 15.37 3.08 12.08
N TYR A 108 15.86 3.16 13.30
CA TYR A 108 16.85 4.14 13.70
C TYR A 108 18.21 3.45 13.92
N GLY A 109 19.27 4.02 13.37
CA GLY A 109 20.64 3.54 13.48
C GLY A 109 21.61 4.62 13.97
N TYR A 110 22.50 4.25 14.85
CA TYR A 110 23.63 5.07 15.30
C TYR A 110 24.94 4.46 14.82
N SER A 111 25.73 5.23 14.07
CA SER A 111 27.00 4.76 13.49
C SER A 111 28.02 4.44 14.59
N ILE A 112 28.46 3.19 14.62
CA ILE A 112 29.47 2.65 15.55
C ILE A 112 30.82 2.37 14.88
N ALA A 113 30.80 2.15 13.55
CA ALA A 113 31.98 1.98 12.72
C ALA A 113 31.64 2.38 11.27
N LYS A 114 32.64 2.37 10.36
CA LYS A 114 32.41 2.62 8.94
C LYS A 114 31.34 1.64 8.42
N SER A 115 30.24 2.19 7.89
CA SER A 115 29.12 1.42 7.34
C SER A 115 28.35 0.52 8.32
N TRP A 116 28.67 0.54 9.62
CA TRP A 116 27.96 -0.22 10.63
C TRP A 116 27.22 0.69 11.60
N TYR A 117 25.97 0.35 11.87
CA TYR A 117 25.07 1.07 12.78
C TYR A 117 24.50 0.12 13.83
N ALA A 118 24.56 0.51 15.10
CA ALA A 118 23.70 -0.09 16.13
C ALA A 118 22.28 0.41 15.88
N SER A 119 21.32 -0.48 15.75
CA SER A 119 19.99 -0.15 15.27
C SER A 119 18.90 -0.64 16.19
N ALA A 120 17.82 0.15 16.25
CA ALA A 120 16.54 -0.21 16.84
C ALA A 120 15.46 -0.06 15.79
N PHE A 121 14.51 -1.00 15.72
CA PHE A 121 13.40 -0.90 14.81
C PHE A 121 12.07 -1.15 15.51
N ALA A 122 11.03 -0.58 14.95
CA ALA A 122 9.65 -0.83 15.32
C ALA A 122 8.81 -0.96 14.04
N THR A 123 7.95 -1.96 13.99
CA THR A 123 6.91 -2.10 12.97
C THR A 123 5.56 -2.14 13.64
N PHE A 124 4.60 -1.44 13.06
CA PHE A 124 3.23 -1.44 13.50
C PHE A 124 2.32 -1.76 12.31
N GLN A 125 1.39 -2.69 12.50
CA GLN A 125 0.44 -3.07 11.46
C GLN A 125 -0.95 -3.20 12.05
N THR A 126 -1.93 -2.62 11.35
CA THR A 126 -3.36 -2.77 11.62
C THR A 126 -4.17 -2.55 10.33
N GLN A 127 -5.46 -2.36 10.44
CA GLN A 127 -6.41 -2.14 9.37
C GLN A 127 -7.32 -0.92 9.66
N PHE A 128 -8.05 -0.44 8.64
CA PHE A 128 -8.91 0.74 8.74
C PHE A 128 -10.32 0.40 9.21
N SER A 129 -10.90 -0.69 8.69
CA SER A 129 -12.33 -0.93 8.76
C SER A 129 -12.66 -2.34 9.27
N PRO A 130 -13.89 -2.58 9.74
CA PRO A 130 -14.33 -3.92 10.12
C PRO A 130 -14.18 -4.93 8.98
N GLY A 131 -13.79 -6.16 9.34
CA GLY A 131 -13.78 -7.31 8.45
C GLY A 131 -14.82 -8.33 8.91
N TYR A 132 -15.38 -9.08 7.97
CA TYR A 132 -16.47 -10.04 8.23
C TYR A 132 -16.14 -11.40 7.66
N ASP A 133 -16.53 -12.47 8.36
CA ASP A 133 -16.54 -13.82 7.80
C ASP A 133 -17.89 -14.10 7.14
N TYR A 134 -17.97 -13.85 5.86
CA TYR A 134 -19.20 -14.02 5.07
C TYR A 134 -19.69 -15.47 4.96
N LYS A 135 -18.87 -16.47 5.34
CA LYS A 135 -19.25 -17.87 5.35
C LYS A 135 -19.94 -18.27 6.64
N VAL A 136 -19.62 -17.61 7.74
CA VAL A 136 -20.15 -17.94 9.09
C VAL A 136 -21.27 -16.97 9.45
N ASN A 137 -20.98 -15.68 9.53
CA ASN A 137 -21.97 -14.65 9.85
C ASN A 137 -21.49 -13.30 9.31
N LYS A 138 -22.26 -12.73 8.36
CA LYS A 138 -21.97 -11.44 7.74
C LYS A 138 -22.28 -10.23 8.64
N ASP A 139 -23.00 -10.42 9.73
CA ASP A 139 -23.45 -9.33 10.60
C ASP A 139 -22.53 -9.14 11.82
N ILE A 140 -21.57 -10.08 12.03
CA ILE A 140 -20.61 -10.01 13.13
C ILE A 140 -19.22 -9.74 12.56
N SER A 141 -18.61 -8.63 12.96
CA SER A 141 -17.23 -8.33 12.58
C SER A 141 -16.25 -9.29 13.25
N VAL A 142 -15.30 -9.80 12.50
CA VAL A 142 -14.20 -10.64 12.99
C VAL A 142 -12.91 -9.87 13.18
N SER A 143 -12.87 -8.64 12.70
CA SER A 143 -11.74 -7.73 12.87
C SER A 143 -12.18 -6.28 12.71
N GLU A 144 -11.46 -5.34 13.35
CA GLU A 144 -11.76 -3.91 13.35
C GLU A 144 -10.45 -3.10 13.38
N PHE A 145 -10.55 -1.76 13.35
CA PHE A 145 -9.40 -0.89 13.59
C PHE A 145 -8.75 -1.26 14.94
N MET A 146 -7.43 -1.46 14.95
CA MET A 146 -6.65 -1.93 16.11
C MET A 146 -6.98 -3.36 16.60
N SER A 147 -7.82 -4.10 15.90
CA SER A 147 -8.18 -5.48 16.23
C SER A 147 -8.22 -6.37 14.96
N PRO A 148 -7.11 -7.05 14.61
CA PRO A 148 -5.83 -7.09 15.31
C PRO A 148 -4.95 -5.85 15.06
N ALA A 149 -4.06 -5.60 16.01
CA ALA A 149 -2.90 -4.73 15.83
C ALA A 149 -1.63 -5.46 16.23
N TYR A 150 -0.60 -5.33 15.43
CA TYR A 150 0.69 -5.99 15.66
C TYR A 150 1.77 -4.92 15.83
N LEU A 151 2.47 -4.97 16.94
CA LEU A 151 3.66 -4.17 17.20
C LEU A 151 4.86 -5.12 17.36
N THR A 152 5.86 -4.95 16.51
CA THR A 152 7.12 -5.67 16.61
C THR A 152 8.24 -4.68 16.82
N THR A 153 9.08 -4.92 17.81
CA THR A 153 10.26 -4.09 18.08
C THR A 153 11.50 -4.98 18.19
N GLY A 154 12.64 -4.44 17.86
CA GLY A 154 13.89 -5.16 17.96
C GLY A 154 15.11 -4.26 17.96
N LEU A 155 16.23 -4.86 18.39
CA LEU A 155 17.56 -4.25 18.37
C LEU A 155 18.46 -5.10 17.50
N GLY A 156 19.43 -4.47 16.85
CA GLY A 156 20.36 -5.17 15.99
C GLY A 156 21.44 -4.29 15.40
N PHE A 157 22.04 -4.75 14.32
CA PHE A 157 23.04 -4.01 13.57
C PHE A 157 22.61 -3.89 12.11
N THR A 158 22.80 -2.70 11.55
CA THR A 158 22.54 -2.43 10.13
C THR A 158 23.88 -2.17 9.44
N TYR A 159 24.12 -2.86 8.32
CA TYR A 159 25.24 -2.57 7.43
C TYR A 159 24.73 -1.73 6.26
N ALA A 160 25.26 -0.50 6.12
CA ALA A 160 24.92 0.43 5.04
C ALA A 160 26.22 1.04 4.48
N PRO A 161 26.78 0.43 3.42
CA PRO A 161 28.05 0.84 2.80
C PRO A 161 27.98 2.18 2.07
#